data_da596bfa2bf5d44be434707c655aa449
#
_entry.id   da596bfa2bf5d44be434707c655aa449
#
_cell.length_a   1.000
_cell.length_b   1.000
_cell.length_c   1.000
_cell.angle_alpha   90.00
_cell.angle_beta   90.00
_cell.angle_gamma   90.00
#
_symmetry.space_group_name_H-M   'P 1'
#
loop_
_entity.id
_entity.type
_entity.pdbx_description
1 polymer ?
#
loop_
_entity_poly.entity_id
_entity_poly.type
_entity_poly.pdbx_seq_one_letter_code
_entity_poly.pdbx_strand_id
1 'polypeptide(L)'
;SFPAGQQVGVGSPAAGLTVAKLVEAKQLLDENNVDPTLPRYCAVAPEQLADLLNITTVTSSDYNTVKALVQGEIDTFLGFKFIVSNRLSSESGVNRRVIAWAEDGLLLSIGKDITAKIDERADKGYATQVYYSMSIGATRMEEEKVVEIKCRED
;
A
#
# COMPACT_ATOMS: atom_id res chain seq x y z
N SER A 1 1.64 -15.60 3.40
CA SER A 1 0.22 -15.31 3.70
C SER A 1 0.14 -14.49 4.98
N PHE A 2 -0.90 -13.68 5.12
CA PHE A 2 -1.18 -12.98 6.36
C PHE A 2 -1.94 -13.89 7.33
N PRO A 3 -1.69 -13.79 8.66
CA PRO A 3 -2.51 -14.48 9.66
C PRO A 3 -3.98 -14.04 9.55
N ALA A 4 -4.91 -14.94 9.89
CA ALA A 4 -6.34 -14.66 9.77
C ALA A 4 -6.79 -13.45 10.61
N GLY A 5 -6.15 -13.22 11.76
CA GLY A 5 -6.42 -12.07 12.63
C GLY A 5 -5.89 -10.72 12.12
N GLN A 6 -5.12 -10.71 11.03
CA GLN A 6 -4.56 -9.52 10.40
C GLN A 6 -5.15 -9.25 9.01
N GLN A 7 -6.35 -9.74 8.78
CA GLN A 7 -7.04 -9.60 7.50
C GLN A 7 -8.42 -8.98 7.70
N VAL A 8 -8.72 -7.94 6.93
CA VAL A 8 -10.03 -7.26 6.87
C VAL A 8 -10.74 -7.67 5.58
N GLY A 9 -12.05 -7.92 5.66
CA GLY A 9 -12.86 -8.30 4.49
C GLY A 9 -12.73 -9.77 4.10
N VAL A 10 -12.31 -10.64 5.02
CA VAL A 10 -12.25 -12.11 4.81
C VAL A 10 -13.66 -12.67 4.82
N GLY A 11 -14.06 -13.37 3.75
CA GLY A 11 -15.33 -14.10 3.66
C GLY A 11 -16.43 -13.41 2.86
N SER A 12 -16.37 -12.12 2.62
CA SER A 12 -17.23 -11.42 1.66
C SER A 12 -16.55 -10.13 1.17
N PRO A 13 -15.55 -10.22 0.28
CA PRO A 13 -15.02 -9.04 -0.39
C PRO A 13 -16.05 -8.55 -1.43
N ALA A 14 -17.31 -8.38 -1.00
CA ALA A 14 -18.41 -7.99 -1.88
C ALA A 14 -18.34 -6.52 -2.29
N ALA A 15 -17.36 -5.77 -1.75
CA ALA A 15 -17.19 -4.34 -2.02
C ALA A 15 -15.71 -3.98 -2.19
N GLY A 16 -15.46 -2.91 -2.92
CA GLY A 16 -14.16 -2.27 -3.01
C GLY A 16 -13.67 -1.72 -1.66
N LEU A 17 -12.80 -0.75 -1.68
CA LEU A 17 -12.33 -0.11 -0.45
C LEU A 17 -13.42 0.79 0.14
N THR A 18 -13.79 0.56 1.40
CA THR A 18 -14.76 1.34 2.14
C THR A 18 -14.13 2.00 3.36
N VAL A 19 -14.72 3.09 3.83
CA VAL A 19 -14.32 3.75 5.09
C VAL A 19 -14.42 2.77 6.27
N ALA A 20 -15.45 1.90 6.29
CA ALA A 20 -15.59 0.88 7.33
C ALA A 20 -14.41 -0.07 7.38
N LYS A 21 -13.89 -0.54 6.25
CA LYS A 21 -12.70 -1.40 6.17
C LYS A 21 -11.44 -0.69 6.69
N LEU A 22 -11.30 0.61 6.41
CA LEU A 22 -10.17 1.40 6.92
C LEU A 22 -10.25 1.59 8.45
N VAL A 23 -11.46 1.82 8.98
CA VAL A 23 -11.69 1.92 10.43
C VAL A 23 -11.39 0.58 11.11
N GLU A 24 -11.83 -0.55 10.54
CA GLU A 24 -11.54 -1.89 11.03
C GLU A 24 -10.03 -2.19 11.02
N ALA A 25 -9.32 -1.83 9.93
CA ALA A 25 -7.87 -1.96 9.88
C ALA A 25 -7.16 -1.13 10.95
N LYS A 26 -7.64 0.10 11.21
CA LYS A 26 -7.13 0.94 12.28
C LYS A 26 -7.38 0.31 13.65
N GLN A 27 -8.58 -0.21 13.87
CA GLN A 27 -8.93 -0.90 15.11
C GLN A 27 -8.02 -2.10 15.36
N LEU A 28 -7.75 -2.94 14.36
CA LEU A 28 -6.83 -4.08 14.49
C LEU A 28 -5.42 -3.65 14.89
N LEU A 29 -4.89 -2.57 14.33
CA LEU A 29 -3.60 -2.03 14.72
C LEU A 29 -3.61 -1.52 16.18
N ASP A 30 -4.69 -0.89 16.60
CA ASP A 30 -4.84 -0.37 17.97
C ASP A 30 -5.03 -1.52 18.99
N GLU A 31 -5.76 -2.58 18.65
CA GLU A 31 -5.92 -3.80 19.47
C GLU A 31 -4.59 -4.54 19.67
N ASN A 32 -3.71 -4.49 18.69
CA ASN A 32 -2.36 -5.05 18.76
C ASN A 32 -1.37 -4.13 19.53
N ASN A 33 -1.85 -3.10 20.17
CA ASN A 33 -1.05 -2.13 20.93
C ASN A 33 0.05 -1.45 20.09
N VAL A 34 -0.19 -1.27 18.79
CA VAL A 34 0.72 -0.50 17.94
C VAL A 34 0.67 0.97 18.34
N ASP A 35 1.84 1.54 18.65
CA ASP A 35 1.94 2.93 19.12
C ASP A 35 1.19 3.89 18.18
N PRO A 36 0.19 4.62 18.66
CA PRO A 36 -0.60 5.55 17.84
C PRO A 36 0.21 6.78 17.39
N THR A 37 1.38 7.05 17.98
CA THR A 37 2.26 8.16 17.59
C THR A 37 3.07 7.83 16.35
N LEU A 38 3.23 6.54 16.00
CA LEU A 38 3.95 6.13 14.79
C LEU A 38 3.13 6.47 13.54
N PRO A 39 3.80 6.94 12.48
CA PRO A 39 3.18 7.12 11.18
C PRO A 39 2.61 5.79 10.65
N ARG A 40 1.40 5.84 10.14
CA ARG A 40 0.73 4.69 9.53
C ARG A 40 0.56 4.93 8.04
N TYR A 41 0.82 3.92 7.25
CA TYR A 41 0.76 3.97 5.80
C TYR A 41 -0.28 2.98 5.27
N CYS A 42 -0.84 3.31 4.11
CA CYS A 42 -1.75 2.43 3.41
C CYS A 42 -1.43 2.44 1.91
N ALA A 43 -1.03 1.30 1.36
CA ALA A 43 -0.81 1.15 -0.08
C ALA A 43 -2.10 0.74 -0.76
N VAL A 44 -2.55 1.55 -1.72
CA VAL A 44 -3.81 1.37 -2.46
C VAL A 44 -3.56 1.44 -3.96
N ALA A 45 -4.42 0.81 -4.76
CA ALA A 45 -4.45 1.04 -6.20
C ALA A 45 -5.46 2.17 -6.55
N PRO A 46 -5.38 2.76 -7.75
CA PRO A 46 -6.28 3.85 -8.14
C PRO A 46 -7.76 3.51 -8.07
N GLU A 47 -8.14 2.25 -8.33
CA GLU A 47 -9.53 1.81 -8.25
C GLU A 47 -10.11 1.92 -6.85
N GLN A 48 -9.32 1.60 -5.82
CA GLN A 48 -9.74 1.72 -4.43
C GLN A 48 -9.98 3.19 -4.01
N LEU A 49 -9.26 4.14 -4.61
CA LEU A 49 -9.53 5.56 -4.40
C LEU A 49 -10.83 5.98 -5.10
N ALA A 50 -11.10 5.44 -6.29
CA ALA A 50 -12.37 5.67 -6.98
C ALA A 50 -13.56 5.09 -6.19
N ASP A 51 -13.39 3.90 -5.59
CA ASP A 51 -14.40 3.29 -4.73
C ASP A 51 -14.74 4.19 -3.54
N LEU A 52 -13.72 4.77 -2.88
CA LEU A 52 -13.94 5.69 -1.76
C LEU A 52 -14.75 6.93 -2.19
N LEU A 53 -14.54 7.44 -3.41
CA LEU A 53 -15.34 8.55 -3.95
C LEU A 53 -16.78 8.16 -4.26
N ASN A 54 -17.00 6.93 -4.71
CA ASN A 54 -18.32 6.44 -5.12
C ASN A 54 -19.20 6.03 -3.92
N ILE A 55 -18.67 6.03 -2.70
CA ILE A 55 -19.44 5.71 -1.51
C ILE A 55 -20.43 6.85 -1.21
N THR A 56 -21.70 6.57 -1.40
CA THR A 56 -22.80 7.52 -1.15
C THR A 56 -23.04 7.82 0.33
N THR A 57 -22.46 7.04 1.23
CA THR A 57 -22.57 7.19 2.69
C THR A 57 -21.56 8.16 3.30
N VAL A 58 -20.62 8.68 2.50
CA VAL A 58 -19.66 9.68 2.96
C VAL A 58 -20.41 10.98 3.21
N THR A 59 -20.33 11.51 4.43
CA THR A 59 -20.93 12.81 4.79
C THR A 59 -20.23 13.91 3.98
N SER A 60 -20.89 15.06 3.79
CA SER A 60 -20.37 16.13 2.92
C SER A 60 -18.99 16.63 3.34
N SER A 61 -18.62 16.60 4.62
CA SER A 61 -17.27 16.95 5.11
C SER A 61 -16.25 15.86 4.77
N ASP A 62 -16.60 14.60 4.94
CA ASP A 62 -15.73 13.46 4.63
C ASP A 62 -15.54 13.34 3.12
N TYR A 63 -16.57 13.65 2.33
CA TYR A 63 -16.48 13.66 0.88
C TYR A 63 -15.45 14.68 0.37
N ASN A 64 -15.40 15.88 0.93
CA ASN A 64 -14.40 16.88 0.57
C ASN A 64 -12.98 16.40 0.90
N THR A 65 -12.79 15.71 2.03
CA THR A 65 -11.50 15.14 2.43
C THR A 65 -11.07 14.03 1.48
N VAL A 66 -11.98 13.10 1.15
CA VAL A 66 -11.72 12.02 0.18
C VAL A 66 -11.44 12.58 -1.21
N LYS A 67 -12.17 13.61 -1.64
CA LYS A 67 -11.93 14.29 -2.91
C LYS A 67 -10.54 14.91 -2.96
N ALA A 68 -10.11 15.63 -1.91
CA ALA A 68 -8.77 16.19 -1.82
C ALA A 68 -7.68 15.11 -1.83
N LEU A 69 -7.91 13.96 -1.19
CA LEU A 69 -7.02 12.80 -1.24
C LEU A 69 -6.86 12.26 -2.67
N VAL A 70 -7.97 12.08 -3.40
CA VAL A 70 -7.93 11.55 -4.78
C VAL A 70 -7.31 12.56 -5.74
N GLN A 71 -7.50 13.85 -5.52
CA GLN A 71 -6.88 14.91 -6.30
C GLN A 71 -5.39 15.10 -5.98
N GLY A 72 -4.88 14.45 -4.94
CA GLY A 72 -3.49 14.54 -4.50
C GLY A 72 -3.16 15.84 -3.73
N GLU A 73 -4.16 16.57 -3.28
CA GLU A 73 -3.98 17.76 -2.43
C GLU A 73 -3.57 17.40 -1.00
N ILE A 74 -4.07 16.25 -0.52
CA ILE A 74 -3.69 15.66 0.76
C ILE A 74 -3.28 14.21 0.53
N ASP A 75 -2.42 13.68 1.39
CA ASP A 75 -1.95 12.30 1.35
C ASP A 75 -2.38 11.48 2.58
N THR A 76 -3.10 12.12 3.51
CA THR A 76 -3.47 11.51 4.80
C THR A 76 -4.99 11.52 4.98
N PHE A 77 -5.56 10.35 5.29
CA PHE A 77 -6.97 10.17 5.63
C PHE A 77 -7.12 9.11 6.72
N LEU A 78 -7.99 9.35 7.73
CA LEU A 78 -8.20 8.48 8.88
C LEU A 78 -6.92 8.07 9.64
N GLY A 79 -5.88 8.90 9.60
CA GLY A 79 -4.60 8.61 10.23
C GLY A 79 -3.66 7.73 9.43
N PHE A 80 -4.03 7.35 8.20
CA PHE A 80 -3.16 6.66 7.26
C PHE A 80 -2.64 7.62 6.20
N LYS A 81 -1.36 7.52 5.90
CA LYS A 81 -0.76 8.13 4.71
C LYS A 81 -0.90 7.18 3.54
N PHE A 82 -1.58 7.64 2.48
CA PHE A 82 -1.87 6.82 1.32
C PHE A 82 -0.72 6.84 0.30
N ILE A 83 -0.39 5.66 -0.19
CA ILE A 83 0.61 5.45 -1.25
C ILE A 83 -0.09 4.74 -2.40
N VAL A 84 -0.16 5.39 -3.56
CA VAL A 84 -0.82 4.82 -4.74
C VAL A 84 0.15 3.95 -5.52
N SER A 85 -0.20 2.68 -5.75
CA SER A 85 0.60 1.75 -6.52
C SER A 85 -0.24 0.69 -7.23
N ASN A 86 -0.03 0.55 -8.54
CA ASN A 86 -0.65 -0.53 -9.34
C ASN A 86 0.05 -1.89 -9.20
N ARG A 87 1.15 -1.96 -8.41
CA ARG A 87 1.93 -3.20 -8.23
C ARG A 87 1.43 -4.08 -7.10
N LEU A 88 0.32 -3.72 -6.48
CA LEU A 88 -0.30 -4.55 -5.44
C LEU A 88 -0.80 -5.86 -6.07
N SER A 89 -0.49 -6.97 -5.39
CA SER A 89 -0.94 -8.29 -5.86
C SER A 89 -2.44 -8.44 -5.75
N SER A 90 -3.06 -9.15 -6.70
CA SER A 90 -4.45 -9.55 -6.62
C SER A 90 -4.54 -11.03 -6.22
N GLU A 91 -5.58 -11.38 -5.46
CA GLU A 91 -5.94 -12.75 -5.14
C GLU A 91 -7.03 -13.20 -6.11
N SER A 92 -6.77 -14.29 -6.85
CA SER A 92 -7.71 -14.85 -7.84
C SER A 92 -8.11 -13.89 -8.97
N GLY A 93 -7.34 -12.82 -9.21
CA GLY A 93 -7.59 -11.85 -10.29
C GLY A 93 -8.78 -10.92 -10.06
N VAL A 94 -9.48 -11.02 -8.94
CA VAL A 94 -10.68 -10.25 -8.62
C VAL A 94 -10.51 -9.39 -7.37
N ASN A 95 -9.70 -9.84 -6.43
CA ASN A 95 -9.53 -9.17 -5.15
C ASN A 95 -8.15 -8.54 -5.06
N ARG A 96 -8.08 -7.22 -4.98
CA ARG A 96 -6.84 -6.50 -4.72
C ARG A 96 -6.48 -6.54 -3.24
N ARG A 97 -5.23 -6.75 -2.96
CA ARG A 97 -4.68 -6.80 -1.60
C ARG A 97 -4.13 -5.43 -1.24
N VAL A 98 -4.91 -4.64 -0.54
CA VAL A 98 -4.49 -3.37 0.05
C VAL A 98 -3.77 -3.66 1.36
N ILE A 99 -2.66 -3.00 1.61
CA ILE A 99 -1.82 -3.24 2.79
C ILE A 99 -1.74 -1.96 3.60
N ALA A 100 -2.12 -2.05 4.88
CA ALA A 100 -1.96 -0.99 5.87
C ALA A 100 -0.90 -1.42 6.90
N TRP A 101 0.03 -0.52 7.25
CA TRP A 101 1.10 -0.84 8.20
C TRP A 101 1.54 0.37 9.01
N ALA A 102 2.15 0.11 10.18
CA ALA A 102 2.89 1.12 10.92
C ALA A 102 4.35 1.20 10.40
N GLU A 103 5.01 2.33 10.58
CA GLU A 103 6.33 2.61 10.02
C GLU A 103 7.37 1.51 10.31
N ASP A 104 7.36 0.97 11.51
CA ASP A 104 8.27 -0.08 11.97
C ASP A 104 7.80 -1.52 11.65
N GLY A 105 6.63 -1.69 11.02
CA GLY A 105 6.10 -3.00 10.62
C GLY A 105 6.81 -3.62 9.43
N LEU A 106 7.47 -2.82 8.59
CA LEU A 106 8.19 -3.26 7.40
C LEU A 106 9.66 -2.84 7.47
N LEU A 107 10.54 -3.76 7.12
CA LEU A 107 11.97 -3.52 6.99
C LEU A 107 12.39 -3.53 5.52
N LEU A 108 13.04 -2.46 5.08
CA LEU A 108 13.73 -2.38 3.80
C LEU A 108 15.23 -2.56 4.03
N SER A 109 15.83 -3.55 3.39
CA SER A 109 17.28 -3.78 3.41
C SER A 109 17.86 -3.49 2.03
N ILE A 110 18.90 -2.66 1.98
CA ILE A 110 19.64 -2.32 0.77
C ILE A 110 21.00 -3.02 0.87
N GLY A 111 21.14 -4.15 0.15
CA GLY A 111 22.38 -4.91 0.11
C GLY A 111 23.44 -4.27 -0.79
N LYS A 112 23.01 -3.67 -1.89
CA LYS A 112 23.84 -2.90 -2.81
C LYS A 112 23.06 -1.70 -3.29
N ASP A 113 23.58 -0.52 -3.06
CA ASP A 113 23.01 0.72 -3.57
C ASP A 113 23.13 0.83 -5.09
N ILE A 114 22.41 1.76 -5.67
CA ILE A 114 22.39 1.97 -7.13
C ILE A 114 23.80 2.28 -7.60
N THR A 115 24.35 1.38 -8.43
CA THR A 115 25.62 1.60 -9.15
C THR A 115 25.34 1.66 -10.64
N ALA A 116 25.77 2.76 -11.26
CA ALA A 116 25.76 2.92 -12.71
C ALA A 116 27.19 2.82 -13.24
N LYS A 117 27.40 2.03 -14.30
CA LYS A 117 28.65 1.96 -15.06
C LYS A 117 28.35 2.28 -16.52
N ILE A 118 29.17 3.15 -17.08
CA ILE A 118 29.11 3.52 -18.49
C ILE A 118 30.45 3.11 -19.11
N ASP A 119 30.42 2.13 -19.97
CA ASP A 119 31.60 1.59 -20.65
C ASP A 119 31.34 1.50 -22.17
N GLU A 120 32.42 1.67 -22.95
CA GLU A 120 32.40 1.40 -24.39
C GLU A 120 32.71 -0.09 -24.65
N ARG A 121 31.88 -0.72 -25.44
CA ARG A 121 32.07 -2.12 -25.82
C ARG A 121 32.74 -2.24 -27.20
N ALA A 122 34.00 -2.61 -27.19
CA ALA A 122 34.77 -2.84 -28.43
C ALA A 122 34.23 -4.00 -29.28
N ASP A 123 33.57 -5.00 -28.65
CA ASP A 123 32.97 -6.16 -29.31
C ASP A 123 31.67 -5.82 -30.05
N LYS A 124 31.10 -4.64 -29.83
CA LYS A 124 29.86 -4.16 -30.48
C LYS A 124 30.03 -2.82 -31.20
N GLY A 125 31.16 -2.65 -31.88
CA GLY A 125 31.42 -1.44 -32.68
C GLY A 125 31.52 -0.17 -31.83
N TYR A 126 32.10 -0.27 -30.64
CA TYR A 126 32.27 0.85 -29.67
C TYR A 126 30.94 1.46 -29.22
N ALA A 127 29.88 0.66 -29.19
CA ALA A 127 28.61 1.10 -28.65
C ALA A 127 28.71 1.37 -27.14
N THR A 128 28.14 2.50 -26.69
CA THR A 128 28.09 2.85 -25.26
C THR A 128 27.12 1.91 -24.54
N GLN A 129 27.62 1.20 -23.54
CA GLN A 129 26.81 0.37 -22.65
C GLN A 129 26.59 1.08 -21.33
N VAL A 130 25.32 1.18 -20.92
CA VAL A 130 24.95 1.66 -19.58
C VAL A 130 24.46 0.46 -18.76
N TYR A 131 25.11 0.20 -17.64
CA TYR A 131 24.78 -0.91 -16.74
C TYR A 131 24.36 -0.38 -15.39
N TYR A 132 23.16 -0.75 -14.93
CA TYR A 132 22.66 -0.45 -13.60
C TYR A 132 22.52 -1.73 -12.79
N SER A 133 22.96 -1.67 -11.55
CA SER A 133 22.74 -2.76 -10.60
C SER A 133 22.35 -2.21 -9.24
N MET A 134 21.35 -2.86 -8.62
CA MET A 134 20.90 -2.59 -7.26
C MET A 134 20.44 -3.91 -6.65
N SER A 135 20.66 -4.10 -5.37
CA SER A 135 20.13 -5.23 -4.60
C SER A 135 19.39 -4.71 -3.40
N ILE A 136 18.07 -4.91 -3.41
CA ILE A 136 17.18 -4.54 -2.32
C ILE A 136 16.33 -5.73 -1.91
N GLY A 137 15.98 -5.79 -0.64
CA GLY A 137 15.03 -6.74 -0.09
C GLY A 137 14.11 -6.04 0.90
N ALA A 138 12.87 -6.48 0.97
CA ALA A 138 11.92 -5.99 1.95
C ALA A 138 11.25 -7.18 2.63
N THR A 139 11.05 -7.07 3.93
CA THR A 139 10.37 -8.09 4.72
C THR A 139 9.48 -7.45 5.77
N ARG A 140 8.50 -8.22 6.22
CA ARG A 140 7.66 -7.88 7.35
C ARG A 140 8.44 -8.21 8.64
N MET A 141 8.61 -7.22 9.50
CA MET A 141 9.30 -7.39 10.79
C MET A 141 8.37 -7.97 11.84
N GLU A 142 7.21 -7.37 11.99
CA GLU A 142 6.21 -7.77 12.97
C GLU A 142 4.86 -7.97 12.28
N GLU A 143 4.27 -9.15 12.46
CA GLU A 143 3.02 -9.49 11.81
C GLU A 143 1.86 -8.63 12.32
N GLU A 144 1.86 -8.28 13.59
CA GLU A 144 0.81 -7.51 14.26
C GLU A 144 0.73 -6.04 13.79
N LYS A 145 1.81 -5.52 13.20
CA LYS A 145 1.91 -4.14 12.71
C LYS A 145 1.52 -3.97 11.24
N VAL A 146 1.10 -5.07 10.60
CA VAL A 146 0.74 -5.06 9.17
C VAL A 146 -0.61 -5.75 8.98
N VAL A 147 -1.56 -5.05 8.37
CA VAL A 147 -2.94 -5.51 8.13
C VAL A 147 -3.18 -5.58 6.63
N GLU A 148 -3.77 -6.67 6.18
CA GLU A 148 -4.24 -6.87 4.81
C GLU A 148 -5.73 -6.53 4.70
N ILE A 149 -6.10 -5.67 3.77
CA ILE A 149 -7.48 -5.34 3.47
C ILE A 149 -7.80 -5.90 2.08
N LYS A 150 -8.75 -6.81 2.01
CA LYS A 150 -9.21 -7.40 0.75
C LYS A 150 -10.28 -6.52 0.13
N CYS A 151 -10.01 -6.02 -1.06
CA CYS A 151 -10.91 -5.17 -1.84
C CYS A 151 -11.24 -5.86 -3.15
N ARG A 152 -12.53 -5.97 -3.46
CA ARG A 152 -12.97 -6.50 -4.74
C ARG A 152 -12.82 -5.43 -5.82
N GLU A 153 -12.30 -5.86 -6.96
CA GLU A 153 -12.28 -5.10 -8.22
C GLU A 153 -13.30 -5.76 -9.16
N ASP A 154 -14.30 -5.03 -9.59
CA ASP A 154 -15.32 -5.51 -10.55
C ASP A 154 -14.96 -5.09 -11.98
#